data_fa76f58b3587f3b5234609ea7b88878f
#
_entry.id   fa76f58b3587f3b5234609ea7b88878f
#
_cell.length_a   1.000
_cell.length_b   1.000
_cell.length_c   1.000
_cell.angle_alpha   90.00
_cell.angle_beta   90.00
_cell.angle_gamma   90.00
#
_symmetry.space_group_name_H-M   'P 1'
#
loop_
_entity.id
_entity.type
_entity.pdbx_description
1 polymer ?
#
loop_
_entity_poly.entity_id
_entity_poly.type
_entity_poly.pdbx_seq_one_letter_code
_entity_poly.pdbx_strand_id
1 'polypeptide(L)' 'MADLVMGNVEAGTSDEDIKAFLVKYGFPPFDEIEHMPGDGSRPAVLLKFNDAPPEALNSLLPRIQDMFWNNRKLHVHVV' A
#
# COMPACT_ATOMS: atom_id res chain seq x y z
N MET A 1 -9.44 0.09 -12.92
CA MET A 1 -7.97 -0.05 -12.84
C MET A 1 -7.40 1.14 -12.08
N ALA A 2 -6.68 0.87 -11.01
CA ALA A 2 -6.11 1.92 -10.17
C ALA A 2 -4.79 1.44 -9.56
N ASP A 3 -3.92 2.38 -9.30
CA ASP A 3 -2.63 2.10 -8.67
C ASP A 3 -2.55 2.84 -7.34
N LEU A 4 -1.98 2.17 -6.34
CA LEU A 4 -1.77 2.73 -5.02
C LEU A 4 -0.28 2.70 -4.69
N VAL A 5 0.26 3.81 -4.26
CA VAL A 5 1.65 3.86 -3.77
C VAL A 5 1.62 3.86 -2.26
N MET A 6 2.37 2.94 -1.66
CA MET A 6 2.50 2.80 -0.22
C MET A 6 3.96 3.03 0.14
N GLY A 7 4.26 4.18 0.71
CA GLY A 7 5.62 4.58 1.03
C GLY A 7 5.97 4.37 2.48
N ASN A 8 7.28 4.33 2.75
CA ASN A 8 7.85 4.11 4.07
C ASN A 8 7.48 2.74 4.65
N VAL A 9 7.44 1.73 3.77
CA VAL A 9 7.20 0.35 4.18
C VAL A 9 8.50 -0.22 4.70
N GLU A 10 8.43 -1.01 5.77
CA GLU A 10 9.62 -1.64 6.34
C GLU A 10 10.23 -2.61 5.33
N ALA A 11 11.56 -2.56 5.16
CA ALA A 11 12.25 -3.26 4.08
C ALA A 11 12.08 -4.78 4.10
N GLY A 12 11.89 -5.38 5.26
CA GLY A 12 11.71 -6.83 5.39
C GLY A 12 10.27 -7.30 5.20
N THR A 13 9.35 -6.40 4.87
CA THR A 13 7.94 -6.75 4.75
C THR A 13 7.69 -7.57 3.49
N SER A 14 7.02 -8.71 3.63
CA SER A 14 6.69 -9.56 2.49
C SER A 14 5.44 -9.10 1.79
N ASP A 15 5.27 -9.55 0.54
CA ASP A 15 4.05 -9.25 -0.23
C ASP A 15 2.81 -9.77 0.47
N GLU A 16 2.91 -10.94 1.10
CA GLU A 16 1.79 -11.53 1.83
C GLU A 16 1.40 -10.69 3.03
N ASP A 17 2.38 -10.12 3.73
CA ASP A 17 2.12 -9.26 4.87
C ASP A 17 1.39 -7.99 4.42
N ILE A 18 1.81 -7.41 3.31
CA ILE A 18 1.16 -6.22 2.76
C ILE A 18 -0.28 -6.53 2.37
N LYS A 19 -0.49 -7.65 1.71
CA LYS A 19 -1.83 -8.08 1.30
C LYS A 19 -2.73 -8.28 2.52
N ALA A 20 -2.24 -8.99 3.53
CA ALA A 20 -3.02 -9.24 4.74
C ALA A 20 -3.38 -7.94 5.46
N PHE A 21 -2.42 -7.00 5.53
CA PHE A 21 -2.65 -5.70 6.14
C PHE A 21 -3.77 -4.94 5.41
N LEU A 22 -3.71 -4.88 4.10
CA LEU A 22 -4.70 -4.15 3.32
C LEU A 22 -6.08 -4.78 3.42
N VAL A 23 -6.16 -6.11 3.33
CA VAL A 23 -7.43 -6.81 3.44
C VAL A 23 -8.06 -6.60 4.81
N LYS A 24 -7.24 -6.57 5.86
CA LYS A 24 -7.73 -6.30 7.21
C LYS A 24 -8.45 -4.96 7.32
N TYR A 25 -8.02 -3.97 6.57
CA TYR A 25 -8.61 -2.63 6.62
C TYR A 25 -9.62 -2.37 5.51
N GLY A 26 -10.06 -3.42 4.83
CA GLY A 26 -11.15 -3.32 3.87
C GLY A 26 -10.75 -3.13 2.42
N PHE A 27 -9.45 -3.13 2.12
CA PHE A 27 -9.00 -3.04 0.75
C PHE A 27 -9.15 -4.37 0.03
N PRO A 28 -9.46 -4.38 -1.27
CA PRO A 28 -9.41 -5.61 -2.04
C PRO A 28 -7.96 -6.09 -2.18
N PRO A 29 -7.74 -7.37 -2.45
CA PRO A 29 -6.38 -7.82 -2.73
C PRO A 29 -5.87 -7.19 -4.02
N PHE A 30 -4.59 -6.79 -4.02
CA PHE A 30 -3.98 -6.25 -5.23
C PHE A 30 -3.68 -7.39 -6.22
N ASP A 31 -3.65 -7.04 -7.51
CA ASP A 31 -3.37 -8.00 -8.57
C ASP A 31 -1.88 -8.10 -8.85
N GLU A 32 -1.16 -6.99 -8.72
CA GLU A 32 0.27 -6.95 -8.93
C GLU A 32 0.91 -6.04 -7.89
N ILE A 33 2.15 -6.34 -7.55
CA ILE A 33 2.95 -5.52 -6.65
C ILE A 33 4.32 -5.28 -7.27
N GLU A 34 4.80 -4.05 -7.19
CA GLU A 34 6.12 -3.69 -7.65
C GLU A 34 6.86 -3.01 -6.51
N HIS A 35 8.02 -3.54 -6.16
CA HIS A 35 8.84 -2.97 -5.12
C HIS A 35 9.72 -1.88 -5.67
N MET A 36 9.63 -0.68 -5.09
CA MET A 36 10.45 0.46 -5.46
C MET A 36 11.43 0.73 -4.33
N PRO A 37 12.72 0.43 -4.50
CA PRO A 37 13.68 0.58 -3.40
C PRO A 37 13.88 2.02 -2.93
N GLY A 38 13.53 3.01 -3.73
CA GLY A 38 13.66 4.40 -3.34
C GLY A 38 15.10 4.79 -3.05
N ASP A 39 15.28 5.78 -2.21
CA ASP A 39 16.59 6.32 -1.86
C ASP A 39 17.21 5.63 -0.64
N GLY A 40 16.97 4.34 -0.50
CA GLY A 40 17.62 3.54 0.51
C GLY A 40 17.02 3.59 1.90
N SER A 41 16.38 4.67 2.30
CA SER A 41 15.83 4.79 3.65
C SER A 41 14.31 4.69 3.71
N ARG A 42 13.62 4.80 2.58
CA ARG A 42 12.15 4.79 2.53
C ARG A 42 11.64 3.93 1.37
N PRO A 43 11.72 2.62 1.50
CA PRO A 43 11.21 1.75 0.44
C PRO A 43 9.71 1.97 0.26
N ALA A 44 9.27 1.84 -0.98
CA ALA A 44 7.88 1.98 -1.34
C ALA A 44 7.43 0.81 -2.18
N VAL A 45 6.12 0.60 -2.25
CA VAL A 45 5.55 -0.42 -3.13
C VAL A 45 4.45 0.21 -3.97
N LEU A 46 4.39 -0.21 -5.23
CA LEU A 46 3.31 0.16 -6.12
C LEU A 46 2.38 -1.04 -6.23
N LEU A 47 1.13 -0.83 -5.86
CA LEU A 47 0.12 -1.89 -5.88
C LEU A 47 -0.86 -1.62 -7.00
N LYS A 48 -1.11 -2.62 -7.83
CA LYS A 48 -2.02 -2.48 -8.95
C LYS A 48 -3.30 -3.23 -8.69
N PHE A 49 -4.42 -2.53 -8.80
CA PHE A 49 -5.76 -3.06 -8.57
C PHE A 49 -6.55 -3.02 -9.88
N ASN A 50 -6.72 -4.18 -10.52
CA ASN A 50 -7.42 -4.23 -11.81
C ASN A 50 -8.92 -4.04 -11.67
N ASP A 51 -9.50 -4.50 -10.56
CA ASP A 51 -10.95 -4.51 -10.37
C ASP A 51 -11.46 -3.39 -9.46
N ALA A 52 -10.59 -2.50 -8.98
CA ALA A 52 -10.99 -1.42 -8.09
C ALA A 52 -10.81 -0.07 -8.78
N PRO A 53 -11.84 0.78 -8.78
CA PRO A 53 -11.69 2.14 -9.30
C PRO A 53 -10.93 3.04 -8.32
N PRO A 54 -10.31 4.13 -8.82
CA PRO A 54 -9.59 5.04 -7.93
C PRO A 54 -10.44 5.60 -6.80
N GLU A 55 -11.71 5.87 -7.05
CA GLU A 55 -12.61 6.41 -6.03
C GLU A 55 -12.77 5.45 -4.85
N ALA A 56 -12.84 4.15 -5.13
CA ALA A 56 -12.96 3.15 -4.07
C ALA A 56 -11.72 3.13 -3.20
N LEU A 57 -10.53 3.21 -3.80
CA LEU A 57 -9.29 3.26 -3.05
C LEU A 57 -9.17 4.55 -2.26
N ASN A 58 -9.53 5.68 -2.85
CA ASN A 58 -9.48 6.96 -2.16
C ASN A 58 -10.38 6.98 -0.92
N SER A 59 -11.53 6.35 -0.98
CA SER A 59 -12.44 6.30 0.16
C SER A 59 -11.89 5.45 1.31
N LEU A 60 -10.97 4.54 1.01
CA LEU A 60 -10.36 3.67 2.00
C LEU A 60 -9.06 4.24 2.60
N LEU A 61 -8.44 5.21 1.92
CA LEU A 61 -7.16 5.78 2.37
C LEU A 61 -7.18 6.28 3.83
N PRO A 62 -8.22 6.98 4.30
CA PRO A 62 -8.20 7.46 5.68
C PRO A 62 -8.07 6.38 6.73
N ARG A 63 -8.38 5.14 6.38
CA ARG A 63 -8.26 4.02 7.31
C ARG A 63 -6.82 3.66 7.63
N ILE A 64 -5.90 3.90 6.69
CA ILE A 64 -4.50 3.52 6.82
C ILE A 64 -3.54 4.68 6.65
N GLN A 65 -4.03 5.88 6.31
CA GLN A 65 -3.17 7.05 6.13
C GLN A 65 -2.54 7.43 7.46
N ASP A 66 -1.22 7.66 7.43
CA ASP A 66 -0.46 8.03 8.63
C ASP A 66 -0.49 6.98 9.74
N MET A 67 -0.84 5.74 9.41
CA MET A 67 -0.86 4.65 10.38
C MET A 67 0.54 4.11 10.61
N PHE A 68 0.86 3.77 11.86
CA PHE A 68 2.10 3.05 12.16
C PHE A 68 1.91 1.57 11.90
N TRP A 69 2.84 1.00 11.11
CA TRP A 69 2.88 -0.42 10.82
C TRP A 69 4.34 -0.86 10.76
N ASN A 70 4.67 -1.90 11.51
CA ASN A 70 6.05 -2.37 11.63
C ASN A 70 7.01 -1.26 12.06
N ASN A 71 6.57 -0.41 12.99
CA ASN A 71 7.32 0.73 13.52
C ASN A 71 7.61 1.83 12.50
N ARG A 72 6.82 1.89 11.43
CA ARG A 72 6.96 2.93 10.43
C ARG A 72 5.62 3.58 10.13
N LYS A 73 5.63 4.88 9.98
CA LYS A 73 4.44 5.64 9.63
C LYS A 73 4.26 5.58 8.12
N LEU A 74 3.16 4.98 7.69
CA LEU A 74 2.89 4.77 6.27
C LEU A 74 2.44 6.06 5.58
N HIS A 75 2.84 6.19 4.32
CA HIS A 75 2.38 7.26 3.44
C HIS A 75 1.76 6.59 2.22
N VAL A 76 0.43 6.71 2.06
CA VAL A 76 -0.28 6.06 0.95
C VAL A 76 -1.01 7.10 0.13
N HIS A 77 -1.01 6.89 -1.18
CA HIS A 77 -1.79 7.73 -2.10
C HIS A 77 -2.11 6.97 -3.38
N VAL A 78 -3.20 7.38 -4.01
CA VAL A 78 -3.62 6.81 -5.30
C VAL A 78 -2.99 7.62 -6.42
N VAL A 79 -2.41 6.93 -7.39
CA VAL A 79 -1.80 7.56 -8.55
C VAL A 79 -2.60 7.35 -9.82
#